data_11ea5a00fed1bc46e7b842d76680bc50
#
_entry.id   11ea5a00fed1bc46e7b842d76680bc50
#
_cell.length_a   1.000
_cell.length_b   1.000
_cell.length_c   1.000
_cell.angle_alpha   90.00
_cell.angle_beta   90.00
_cell.angle_gamma   90.00
#
_symmetry.space_group_name_H-M   'P 1'
#
loop_
_entity.id
_entity.type
_entity.pdbx_description
1 polymer ?
#
loop_
_entity_poly.entity_id
_entity_poly.type
_entity_poly.pdbx_seq_one_letter_code
_entity_poly.pdbx_strand_id
1 'polypeptide(L)'
;MPELSFHEVDESRWSDFERLFESRGSPTSCWCMVWRAEGAEARQIKGFQRKRAMEKRIRGGVPVGLLGYLDGEPVAWCLIAPRPTYRRLRGIEVAGEEPANVWSLACFFLRRDLRGQGVTSQLIEAAIEHASAKGASVVEAYPVEAGSPSYRFMGYVSTFEAAGFHEVGLAGSRRHVMRRKFTG
;
A
#
# COMPACT_ATOMS: atom_id res chain seq x y z
N MET A 1 19.22 5.50 11.12
CA MET A 1 18.02 5.22 10.31
C MET A 1 17.53 6.55 9.75
N PRO A 2 17.30 6.68 8.45
CA PRO A 2 16.77 7.93 7.89
C PRO A 2 15.37 8.20 8.44
N GLU A 3 15.10 9.43 8.83
CA GLU A 3 13.77 9.86 9.26
C GLU A 3 13.02 10.46 8.08
N LEU A 4 11.86 9.88 7.76
CA LEU A 4 11.04 10.29 6.65
C LEU A 4 9.81 11.06 7.16
N SER A 5 9.36 12.04 6.38
CA SER A 5 8.01 12.59 6.51
C SER A 5 7.05 11.89 5.55
N PHE A 6 5.78 11.75 5.94
CA PHE A 6 4.78 11.02 5.17
C PHE A 6 3.59 11.91 4.85
N HIS A 7 3.13 11.83 3.59
CA HIS A 7 2.01 12.64 3.12
C HIS A 7 1.08 11.83 2.23
N GLU A 8 -0.23 12.03 2.42
CA GLU A 8 -1.25 11.46 1.54
C GLU A 8 -1.06 11.96 0.10
N VAL A 9 -1.24 11.07 -0.86
CA VAL A 9 -1.17 11.44 -2.28
C VAL A 9 -2.53 11.94 -2.75
N ASP A 10 -2.58 13.19 -3.05
CA ASP A 10 -3.68 13.90 -3.69
C ASP A 10 -3.22 14.53 -5.02
N GLU A 11 -4.08 15.32 -5.66
CA GLU A 11 -3.75 15.98 -6.92
C GLU A 11 -2.50 16.88 -6.81
N SER A 12 -2.28 17.54 -5.68
CA SER A 12 -1.12 18.42 -5.45
C SER A 12 0.22 17.67 -5.43
N ARG A 13 0.19 16.36 -5.14
CA ARG A 13 1.37 15.48 -5.08
C ARG A 13 1.49 14.52 -6.25
N TRP A 14 0.67 14.69 -7.28
CA TRP A 14 0.77 13.85 -8.48
C TRP A 14 2.17 13.88 -9.09
N SER A 15 2.78 15.04 -9.23
CA SER A 15 4.12 15.19 -9.80
C SER A 15 5.21 14.48 -9.00
N ASP A 16 5.09 14.46 -7.67
CA ASP A 16 6.02 13.74 -6.80
C ASP A 16 5.83 12.22 -6.91
N PHE A 17 4.58 11.77 -6.96
CA PHE A 17 4.25 10.36 -7.19
C PHE A 17 4.78 9.90 -8.56
N GLU A 18 4.53 10.66 -9.62
CA GLU A 18 5.04 10.42 -10.96
C GLU A 18 6.58 10.32 -10.97
N ARG A 19 7.26 11.28 -10.35
CA ARG A 19 8.73 11.32 -10.25
C ARG A 19 9.29 10.08 -9.56
N LEU A 20 8.66 9.64 -8.46
CA LEU A 20 9.07 8.42 -7.77
C LEU A 20 8.88 7.19 -8.64
N PHE A 21 7.74 7.06 -9.30
CA PHE A 21 7.40 5.89 -10.12
C PHE A 21 8.11 5.86 -11.48
N GLU A 22 8.66 6.96 -11.95
CA GLU A 22 9.54 7.04 -13.13
C GLU A 22 11.03 6.93 -12.77
N SER A 23 11.37 6.87 -11.48
CA SER A 23 12.75 6.72 -11.04
C SER A 23 13.31 5.33 -11.40
N ARG A 24 14.64 5.25 -11.44
CA ARG A 24 15.33 3.99 -11.81
C ARG A 24 14.99 2.84 -10.86
N GLY A 25 14.50 1.72 -11.42
CA GLY A 25 14.16 0.52 -10.67
C GLY A 25 12.76 0.55 -10.03
N SER A 26 11.95 1.55 -10.40
CA SER A 26 10.56 1.66 -9.98
C SER A 26 9.63 0.72 -10.77
N PRO A 27 8.41 0.45 -10.28
CA PRO A 27 7.45 -0.43 -10.94
C PRO A 27 6.69 0.28 -12.07
N THR A 28 7.40 0.78 -13.08
CA THR A 28 6.85 1.53 -14.23
C THR A 28 5.83 0.74 -15.07
N SER A 29 5.83 -0.58 -14.98
CA SER A 29 4.84 -1.41 -15.64
C SER A 29 3.54 -1.56 -14.84
N CYS A 30 3.59 -1.37 -13.54
CA CYS A 30 2.48 -1.65 -12.62
C CYS A 30 1.72 -0.38 -12.18
N TRP A 31 2.43 0.70 -11.80
CA TRP A 31 1.86 1.91 -11.20
C TRP A 31 0.90 1.60 -10.03
N CYS A 32 1.15 0.52 -9.30
CA CYS A 32 0.30 -0.03 -8.22
C CYS A 32 -1.16 -0.30 -8.62
N MET A 33 -1.41 -0.53 -9.92
CA MET A 33 -2.76 -0.80 -10.43
C MET A 33 -3.15 -2.27 -10.37
N VAL A 34 -2.23 -3.19 -10.10
CA VAL A 34 -2.50 -4.63 -10.08
C VAL A 34 -3.61 -5.02 -9.09
N TRP A 35 -3.75 -4.31 -7.99
CA TRP A 35 -4.78 -4.54 -6.97
C TRP A 35 -5.97 -3.60 -7.05
N ARG A 36 -6.01 -2.71 -8.04
CA ARG A 36 -7.07 -1.72 -8.20
C ARG A 36 -7.86 -1.86 -9.49
N ALA A 37 -7.21 -2.32 -10.56
CA ALA A 37 -7.82 -2.42 -11.86
C ALA A 37 -8.83 -3.57 -11.94
N GLU A 38 -10.02 -3.30 -12.44
CA GLU A 38 -11.09 -4.29 -12.65
C GLU A 38 -11.64 -4.23 -14.08
N GLY A 39 -12.33 -5.28 -14.49
CA GLY A 39 -13.01 -5.34 -15.78
C GLY A 39 -12.12 -5.01 -16.98
N ALA A 40 -12.51 -4.04 -17.78
CA ALA A 40 -11.77 -3.61 -18.97
C ALA A 40 -10.42 -3.00 -18.61
N GLU A 41 -10.32 -2.26 -17.50
CA GLU A 41 -9.08 -1.65 -17.03
C GLU A 41 -8.03 -2.70 -16.66
N ALA A 42 -8.44 -3.82 -16.07
CA ALA A 42 -7.54 -4.92 -15.72
C ALA A 42 -6.85 -5.57 -16.93
N ARG A 43 -7.46 -5.44 -18.13
CA ARG A 43 -6.87 -5.90 -19.39
C ARG A 43 -5.83 -4.95 -19.97
N GLN A 44 -5.73 -3.73 -19.44
CA GLN A 44 -4.72 -2.76 -19.83
C GLN A 44 -3.39 -3.13 -19.18
N ILE A 45 -2.46 -3.66 -19.97
CA ILE A 45 -1.17 -4.18 -19.48
C ILE A 45 -0.01 -3.22 -19.66
N LYS A 46 -0.17 -2.18 -20.48
CA LYS A 46 0.90 -1.19 -20.75
C LYS A 46 1.05 -0.21 -19.60
N GLY A 47 2.29 0.11 -19.23
CA GLY A 47 2.60 1.01 -18.12
C GLY A 47 1.95 2.39 -18.24
N PHE A 48 1.91 2.99 -19.44
CA PHE A 48 1.28 4.29 -19.63
C PHE A 48 -0.25 4.28 -19.42
N GLN A 49 -0.92 3.15 -19.70
CA GLN A 49 -2.36 3.00 -19.44
C GLN A 49 -2.61 2.93 -17.93
N ARG A 50 -1.79 2.17 -17.22
CA ARG A 50 -1.85 2.05 -15.76
C ARG A 50 -1.50 3.37 -15.06
N LYS A 51 -0.51 4.10 -15.57
CA LYS A 51 -0.19 5.46 -15.12
C LYS A 51 -1.42 6.37 -15.19
N ARG A 52 -2.08 6.43 -16.35
CA ARG A 52 -3.30 7.23 -16.55
C ARG A 52 -4.44 6.80 -15.62
N ALA A 53 -4.60 5.50 -15.41
CA ALA A 53 -5.63 4.97 -14.52
C ALA A 53 -5.38 5.37 -13.04
N MET A 54 -4.14 5.38 -12.60
CA MET A 54 -3.77 5.87 -11.28
C MET A 54 -3.94 7.38 -11.17
N GLU A 55 -3.47 8.13 -12.16
CA GLU A 55 -3.65 9.60 -12.23
C GLU A 55 -5.13 10.00 -12.12
N LYS A 56 -6.00 9.31 -12.86
CA LYS A 56 -7.45 9.54 -12.80
C LYS A 56 -8.00 9.35 -11.38
N ARG A 57 -7.54 8.34 -10.65
CA ARG A 57 -7.95 8.11 -9.25
C ARG A 57 -7.47 9.24 -8.33
N ILE A 58 -6.22 9.62 -8.43
CA ILE A 58 -5.63 10.67 -7.61
C ILE A 58 -6.34 12.01 -7.85
N ARG A 59 -6.52 12.40 -9.10
CA ARG A 59 -7.23 13.64 -9.46
C ARG A 59 -8.73 13.60 -9.10
N GLY A 60 -9.31 12.41 -9.08
CA GLY A 60 -10.70 12.18 -8.65
C GLY A 60 -10.89 12.12 -7.14
N GLY A 61 -9.84 12.32 -6.35
CA GLY A 61 -9.90 12.29 -4.89
C GLY A 61 -10.05 10.89 -4.28
N VAL A 62 -9.80 9.83 -5.05
CA VAL A 62 -9.80 8.46 -4.50
C VAL A 62 -8.56 8.26 -3.63
N PRO A 63 -8.69 7.83 -2.37
CA PRO A 63 -7.55 7.52 -1.53
C PRO A 63 -6.69 6.44 -2.19
N VAL A 64 -5.38 6.70 -2.30
CA VAL A 64 -4.45 5.76 -2.93
C VAL A 64 -3.30 5.35 -2.03
N GLY A 65 -2.79 6.22 -1.19
CA GLY A 65 -1.71 5.89 -0.28
C GLY A 65 -0.86 7.08 0.15
N LEU A 66 0.33 6.76 0.68
CA LEU A 66 1.27 7.73 1.23
C LEU A 66 2.58 7.73 0.47
N LEU A 67 3.12 8.93 0.22
CA LEU A 67 4.52 9.12 -0.15
C LEU A 67 5.36 9.40 1.11
N GLY A 68 6.52 8.78 1.17
CA GLY A 68 7.57 9.08 2.13
C GLY A 68 8.65 9.95 1.50
N TYR A 69 9.02 11.02 2.20
CA TYR A 69 9.99 12.01 1.75
C TYR A 69 11.24 12.00 2.65
N LEU A 70 12.38 12.09 2.02
CA LEU A 70 13.67 12.33 2.67
C LEU A 70 14.27 13.60 2.08
N ASP A 71 14.54 14.61 2.92
CA ASP A 71 15.08 15.91 2.49
C ASP A 71 14.27 16.57 1.35
N GLY A 72 12.95 16.44 1.41
CA GLY A 72 12.02 16.98 0.41
C GLY A 72 11.88 16.16 -0.88
N GLU A 73 12.63 15.05 -1.03
CA GLU A 73 12.53 14.16 -2.18
C GLU A 73 11.62 12.95 -1.90
N PRO A 74 10.70 12.60 -2.80
CA PRO A 74 9.88 11.39 -2.65
C PRO A 74 10.75 10.15 -2.87
N VAL A 75 10.86 9.30 -1.87
CA VAL A 75 11.77 8.14 -1.86
C VAL A 75 11.08 6.83 -1.53
N ALA A 76 9.85 6.89 -1.03
CA ALA A 76 9.11 5.72 -0.56
C ALA A 76 7.60 5.87 -0.81
N TRP A 77 6.92 4.75 -0.89
CA TRP A 77 5.49 4.66 -1.15
C TRP A 77 4.86 3.48 -0.44
N CYS A 78 3.65 3.65 0.07
CA CYS A 78 2.77 2.54 0.39
C CYS A 78 1.35 2.77 -0.13
N LEU A 79 0.75 1.68 -0.62
CA LEU A 79 -0.64 1.63 -1.09
C LEU A 79 -1.53 1.33 0.11
N ILE A 80 -2.17 2.35 0.67
CA ILE A 80 -3.09 2.26 1.81
C ILE A 80 -4.39 3.02 1.50
N ALA A 81 -5.53 2.33 1.55
CA ALA A 81 -6.83 2.93 1.25
C ALA A 81 -7.97 2.04 1.78
N PRO A 82 -9.23 2.54 1.83
CA PRO A 82 -10.38 1.71 2.15
C PRO A 82 -10.48 0.48 1.26
N ARG A 83 -10.72 -0.68 1.85
CA ARG A 83 -10.79 -1.98 1.14
C ARG A 83 -11.74 -1.99 -0.08
N PRO A 84 -12.91 -1.32 -0.08
CA PRO A 84 -13.78 -1.28 -1.25
C PRO A 84 -13.19 -0.57 -2.48
N THR A 85 -12.08 0.17 -2.33
CA THR A 85 -11.38 0.82 -3.45
C THR A 85 -10.44 -0.11 -4.21
N TYR A 86 -10.30 -1.35 -3.75
CA TYR A 86 -9.49 -2.40 -4.38
C TYR A 86 -10.37 -3.42 -5.08
N ARG A 87 -9.80 -4.13 -6.04
CA ARG A 87 -10.33 -5.42 -6.44
C ARG A 87 -10.16 -6.42 -5.28
N ARG A 88 -10.81 -7.59 -5.38
CA ARG A 88 -10.78 -8.60 -4.32
C ARG A 88 -9.34 -9.02 -3.95
N LEU A 89 -8.90 -8.62 -2.75
CA LEU A 89 -7.59 -8.96 -2.19
C LEU A 89 -7.56 -10.34 -1.51
N ARG A 90 -8.72 -10.97 -1.32
CA ARG A 90 -8.92 -12.21 -0.55
C ARG A 90 -8.57 -12.06 0.94
N GLY A 91 -8.86 -10.90 1.50
CA GLY A 91 -8.85 -10.68 2.95
C GLY A 91 -10.01 -11.39 3.63
N ILE A 92 -10.07 -11.24 4.94
CA ILE A 92 -11.14 -11.84 5.77
C ILE A 92 -12.35 -10.92 5.81
N GLU A 93 -13.52 -11.53 5.63
CA GLU A 93 -14.80 -10.86 5.88
C GLU A 93 -15.27 -11.20 7.29
N VAL A 94 -15.53 -10.20 8.10
CA VAL A 94 -16.03 -10.34 9.48
C VAL A 94 -17.47 -9.86 9.49
N ALA A 95 -18.36 -10.71 9.99
CA ALA A 95 -19.78 -10.38 10.12
C ALA A 95 -20.00 -9.15 11.01
N GLY A 96 -20.79 -8.18 10.52
CA GLY A 96 -21.06 -6.93 11.21
C GLY A 96 -19.96 -5.87 11.08
N GLU A 97 -18.86 -6.14 10.36
CA GLU A 97 -17.84 -5.18 10.07
C GLU A 97 -18.21 -4.35 8.83
N GLU A 98 -18.20 -3.02 8.97
CA GLU A 98 -18.44 -2.13 7.83
C GLU A 98 -17.21 -2.16 6.89
N PRO A 99 -17.34 -2.59 5.63
CA PRO A 99 -16.21 -2.73 4.72
C PRO A 99 -15.40 -1.45 4.50
N ALA A 100 -16.06 -0.29 4.54
CA ALA A 100 -15.40 1.01 4.37
C ALA A 100 -14.47 1.36 5.54
N ASN A 101 -14.66 0.76 6.71
CA ASN A 101 -13.82 0.96 7.88
C ASN A 101 -12.62 0.02 7.92
N VAL A 102 -12.53 -0.92 6.97
CA VAL A 102 -11.34 -1.76 6.78
C VAL A 102 -10.45 -1.10 5.74
N TRP A 103 -9.25 -0.75 6.13
CA TRP A 103 -8.25 -0.21 5.21
C TRP A 103 -7.22 -1.28 4.87
N SER A 104 -6.90 -1.40 3.59
CA SER A 104 -5.95 -2.40 3.09
C SER A 104 -4.61 -1.77 2.77
N LEU A 105 -3.55 -2.34 3.33
CA LEU A 105 -2.15 -2.00 3.08
C LEU A 105 -1.55 -3.08 2.19
N ALA A 106 -1.42 -2.80 0.89
CA ALA A 106 -1.25 -3.84 -0.12
C ALA A 106 0.07 -3.81 -0.90
N CYS A 107 0.80 -2.72 -0.88
CA CYS A 107 2.02 -2.61 -1.69
C CYS A 107 2.97 -1.57 -1.11
N PHE A 108 4.27 -1.86 -1.24
CA PHE A 108 5.34 -0.93 -0.91
C PHE A 108 6.28 -0.75 -2.11
N PHE A 109 6.77 0.47 -2.27
CA PHE A 109 7.91 0.75 -3.11
C PHE A 109 8.90 1.65 -2.34
N LEU A 110 10.17 1.25 -2.36
CA LEU A 110 11.26 2.02 -1.78
C LEU A 110 12.38 2.18 -2.80
N ARG A 111 12.93 3.37 -2.85
CA ARG A 111 14.16 3.62 -3.58
C ARG A 111 15.25 2.65 -3.09
N ARG A 112 16.01 2.09 -4.02
CA ARG A 112 16.90 0.94 -3.76
C ARG A 112 17.93 1.22 -2.66
N ASP A 113 18.46 2.43 -2.61
CA ASP A 113 19.47 2.87 -1.63
C ASP A 113 18.95 2.95 -0.18
N LEU A 114 17.63 2.96 0.02
CA LEU A 114 16.99 2.99 1.34
C LEU A 114 16.50 1.62 1.84
N ARG A 115 16.71 0.57 1.07
CA ARG A 115 16.30 -0.78 1.46
C ARG A 115 17.18 -1.30 2.60
N GLY A 116 16.58 -2.06 3.51
CA GLY A 116 17.29 -2.62 4.68
C GLY A 116 17.58 -1.59 5.78
N GLN A 117 17.04 -0.38 5.69
CA GLN A 117 17.25 0.70 6.66
C GLN A 117 16.02 1.01 7.52
N GLY A 118 15.07 0.08 7.65
CA GLY A 118 13.88 0.25 8.50
C GLY A 118 12.78 1.13 7.90
N VAL A 119 12.90 1.59 6.66
CA VAL A 119 11.93 2.48 6.02
C VAL A 119 10.56 1.81 5.85
N THR A 120 10.50 0.50 5.60
CA THR A 120 9.22 -0.22 5.51
C THR A 120 8.46 -0.17 6.83
N SER A 121 9.15 -0.29 7.96
CA SER A 121 8.52 -0.17 9.28
C SER A 121 7.96 1.24 9.51
N GLN A 122 8.67 2.28 9.10
CA GLN A 122 8.17 3.66 9.17
C GLN A 122 6.92 3.85 8.29
N LEU A 123 6.90 3.28 7.07
CA LEU A 123 5.73 3.31 6.19
C LEU A 123 4.52 2.59 6.79
N ILE A 124 4.74 1.46 7.45
CA ILE A 124 3.67 0.72 8.13
C ILE A 124 3.07 1.56 9.26
N GLU A 125 3.89 2.14 10.12
CA GLU A 125 3.41 2.99 11.21
C GLU A 125 2.67 4.24 10.67
N ALA A 126 3.22 4.91 9.67
CA ALA A 126 2.56 6.04 9.02
C ALA A 126 1.20 5.65 8.39
N ALA A 127 1.12 4.47 7.77
CA ALA A 127 -0.12 3.97 7.20
C ALA A 127 -1.17 3.67 8.27
N ILE A 128 -0.76 3.14 9.42
CA ILE A 128 -1.61 2.87 10.58
C ILE A 128 -2.17 4.19 11.13
N GLU A 129 -1.31 5.16 11.38
CA GLU A 129 -1.71 6.49 11.87
C GLU A 129 -2.66 7.19 10.91
N HIS A 130 -2.34 7.16 9.61
CA HIS A 130 -3.17 7.76 8.57
C HIS A 130 -4.56 7.11 8.49
N ALA A 131 -4.63 5.78 8.46
CA ALA A 131 -5.90 5.06 8.41
C ALA A 131 -6.75 5.34 9.66
N SER A 132 -6.15 5.33 10.85
CA SER A 132 -6.81 5.67 12.10
C SER A 132 -7.37 7.10 12.09
N ALA A 133 -6.59 8.07 11.66
CA ALA A 133 -7.01 9.47 11.53
C ALA A 133 -8.17 9.66 10.53
N LYS A 134 -8.29 8.77 9.54
CA LYS A 134 -9.39 8.75 8.56
C LYS A 134 -10.59 7.91 9.01
N GLY A 135 -10.60 7.42 10.25
CA GLY A 135 -11.73 6.69 10.83
C GLY A 135 -11.76 5.18 10.55
N ALA A 136 -10.64 4.60 10.12
CA ALA A 136 -10.53 3.15 10.00
C ALA A 136 -10.72 2.47 11.37
N SER A 137 -11.39 1.32 11.40
CA SER A 137 -11.46 0.45 12.59
C SER A 137 -10.37 -0.61 12.60
N VAL A 138 -9.84 -0.93 11.43
CA VAL A 138 -8.80 -1.95 11.26
C VAL A 138 -7.97 -1.69 10.00
N VAL A 139 -6.68 -1.97 10.07
CA VAL A 139 -5.81 -2.12 8.89
C VAL A 139 -5.58 -3.61 8.64
N GLU A 140 -5.82 -4.04 7.41
CA GLU A 140 -5.59 -5.38 6.91
C GLU A 140 -4.41 -5.38 5.92
N ALA A 141 -3.47 -6.29 6.07
CA ALA A 141 -2.31 -6.43 5.22
C ALA A 141 -2.15 -7.88 4.72
N TYR A 142 -1.35 -8.07 3.69
CA TYR A 142 -1.24 -9.35 2.97
C TYR A 142 0.22 -9.77 2.77
N PRO A 143 1.08 -9.72 3.80
CA PRO A 143 2.50 -10.02 3.68
C PRO A 143 2.77 -11.47 3.34
N VAL A 144 4.04 -11.73 3.00
CA VAL A 144 4.56 -13.07 2.75
C VAL A 144 5.72 -13.39 3.68
N GLU A 145 6.09 -14.66 3.76
CA GLU A 145 7.32 -15.08 4.42
C GLU A 145 8.56 -14.55 3.66
N ALA A 146 9.65 -14.32 4.40
CA ALA A 146 10.90 -13.77 3.84
C ALA A 146 11.48 -14.59 2.67
N GLY A 147 11.27 -15.92 2.68
CA GLY A 147 11.68 -16.83 1.61
C GLY A 147 10.72 -16.94 0.43
N SER A 148 9.61 -16.20 0.43
CA SER A 148 8.61 -16.31 -0.64
C SER A 148 9.18 -15.91 -1.99
N PRO A 149 8.91 -16.68 -3.05
CA PRO A 149 9.36 -16.34 -4.41
C PRO A 149 8.55 -15.23 -5.07
N SER A 150 7.40 -14.83 -4.47
CA SER A 150 6.47 -13.85 -5.04
C SER A 150 5.83 -12.96 -3.97
N TYR A 151 5.19 -11.87 -4.39
CA TYR A 151 4.47 -10.91 -3.53
C TYR A 151 5.32 -10.20 -2.46
N ARG A 152 6.64 -10.17 -2.60
CA ARG A 152 7.53 -9.50 -1.63
C ARG A 152 7.26 -8.00 -1.49
N PHE A 153 6.68 -7.39 -2.51
CA PHE A 153 6.25 -5.99 -2.50
C PHE A 153 5.09 -5.72 -1.53
N MET A 154 4.45 -6.76 -1.00
CA MET A 154 3.41 -6.64 0.03
C MET A 154 3.97 -6.66 1.46
N GLY A 155 5.29 -6.76 1.63
CA GLY A 155 5.97 -6.80 2.91
C GLY A 155 6.13 -8.22 3.48
N TYR A 156 6.76 -8.30 4.64
CA TYR A 156 7.06 -9.57 5.30
C TYR A 156 6.29 -9.71 6.62
N VAL A 157 5.86 -10.95 6.91
CA VAL A 157 5.09 -11.29 8.11
C VAL A 157 5.76 -10.74 9.38
N SER A 158 7.05 -10.98 9.55
CA SER A 158 7.79 -10.53 10.75
C SER A 158 7.79 -9.02 10.95
N THR A 159 7.77 -8.24 9.86
CA THR A 159 7.71 -6.77 9.95
C THR A 159 6.33 -6.30 10.42
N PHE A 160 5.28 -6.96 9.99
CA PHE A 160 3.92 -6.67 10.43
C PHE A 160 3.65 -7.16 11.86
N GLU A 161 4.19 -8.31 12.27
CA GLU A 161 4.13 -8.76 13.68
C GLU A 161 4.77 -7.74 14.61
N ALA A 162 5.96 -7.23 14.24
CA ALA A 162 6.65 -6.18 15.01
C ALA A 162 5.83 -4.87 15.10
N ALA A 163 4.97 -4.59 14.11
CA ALA A 163 4.04 -3.46 14.10
C ALA A 163 2.68 -3.77 14.77
N GLY A 164 2.55 -4.90 15.47
CA GLY A 164 1.35 -5.26 16.24
C GLY A 164 0.19 -5.82 15.41
N PHE A 165 0.47 -6.32 14.21
CA PHE A 165 -0.50 -7.09 13.45
C PHE A 165 -0.53 -8.54 13.91
N HIS A 166 -1.69 -9.17 13.79
CA HIS A 166 -1.90 -10.59 14.07
C HIS A 166 -2.42 -11.29 12.84
N GLU A 167 -1.90 -12.49 12.58
CA GLU A 167 -2.40 -13.33 11.50
C GLU A 167 -3.84 -13.80 11.80
N VAL A 168 -4.68 -13.71 10.79
CA VAL A 168 -6.10 -14.08 10.86
C VAL A 168 -6.50 -15.07 9.75
N GLY A 169 -5.62 -15.36 8.80
CA GLY A 169 -5.86 -16.32 7.74
C GLY A 169 -4.86 -16.22 6.60
N LEU A 170 -5.20 -16.86 5.48
CA LEU A 170 -4.39 -16.89 4.27
C LEU A 170 -5.19 -16.37 3.07
N ALA A 171 -4.52 -15.62 2.21
CA ALA A 171 -5.04 -15.18 0.92
C ALA A 171 -4.34 -15.96 -0.22
N GLY A 172 -4.90 -17.09 -0.58
CA GLY A 172 -4.25 -18.07 -1.44
C GLY A 172 -3.22 -18.91 -0.69
N SER A 173 -2.13 -19.32 -1.35
CA SER A 173 -1.15 -20.24 -0.78
C SER A 173 0.09 -19.59 -0.17
N ARG A 174 0.27 -18.29 -0.34
CA ARG A 174 1.52 -17.60 0.05
C ARG A 174 1.34 -16.35 0.86
N ARG A 175 0.24 -15.63 0.67
CA ARG A 175 -0.03 -14.38 1.38
C ARG A 175 -0.74 -14.67 2.68
N HIS A 176 -0.19 -14.17 3.77
CA HIS A 176 -0.84 -14.15 5.08
C HIS A 176 -1.81 -12.98 5.15
N VAL A 177 -2.97 -13.17 5.75
CA VAL A 177 -3.87 -12.05 6.05
C VAL A 177 -3.62 -11.66 7.49
N MET A 178 -3.15 -10.44 7.68
CA MET A 178 -2.82 -9.91 8.99
C MET A 178 -3.63 -8.65 9.27
N ARG A 179 -4.06 -8.47 10.52
CA ARG A 179 -4.88 -7.34 10.94
C ARG A 179 -4.32 -6.67 12.19
N ARG A 180 -4.44 -5.35 12.21
CA ARG A 180 -4.30 -4.53 13.40
C ARG A 180 -5.57 -3.74 13.61
N LYS A 181 -6.27 -4.01 14.72
CA LYS A 181 -7.48 -3.29 15.12
C LYS A 181 -7.08 -2.04 15.92
N PHE A 182 -7.86 -0.99 15.77
CA PHE A 182 -7.76 0.17 16.63
C PHE A 182 -8.70 -0.02 17.84
N THR A 183 -8.18 0.21 19.03
CA THR A 183 -9.01 0.36 20.23
C THR A 183 -9.59 1.76 20.20
N GLY A 184 -10.91 1.84 20.13
CA GLY A 184 -11.67 3.10 20.26
C GLY A 184 -11.53 3.72 21.64
#